data_8ffc773c242d850db2163c17c9f298fd
#
_entry.id   8ffc773c242d850db2163c17c9f298fd
#
_cell.length_a   1.000
_cell.length_b   1.000
_cell.length_c   1.000
_cell.angle_alpha   90.00
_cell.angle_beta   90.00
_cell.angle_gamma   90.00
#
_symmetry.space_group_name_H-M   'P 1'
#
loop_
_entity.id
_entity.type
_entity.pdbx_description
1 polymer ?
#
loop_
_entity_poly.entity_id
_entity_poly.type
_entity_poly.pdbx_seq_one_letter_code
_entity_poly.pdbx_strand_id
1 'polypeptide(L)'
;MIPKKLDPAETPENCQPIITVRNLKNAFGDEGQQVIHDGLNLTVCRGEILGVVGGSGTGKSVLLRSIIGLQTPEHGEIEVLGENMVGRTEDEAKNIRRRWGILFQNGALFSTLTVAENVEVPIREYFPYIQPELLDEIASYKIAMGGLPPDAGPKYPSELSGGMVKRAGLARALALDPELLFLDEPTAGLDPIAAAAFDQLIKGLQKRLDLTVFLITHDLDTLHAICDRVAVLADKKVIAVGTIPELLALDHPWIQEYFNGPRGRTAAQSYEEGVTA
;
A
#
# COMPACT_ATOMS: atom_id res chain seq x y z
N MET A 1 15.68 -24.35 -1.33
CA MET A 1 16.44 -23.17 -0.83
C MET A 1 16.01 -21.97 -1.68
N ILE A 2 15.54 -20.88 -1.09
CA ILE A 2 15.16 -19.67 -1.82
C ILE A 2 16.41 -19.05 -2.44
N PRO A 3 16.41 -18.68 -3.73
CA PRO A 3 17.51 -17.94 -4.33
C PRO A 3 17.81 -16.66 -3.56
N LYS A 4 19.09 -16.28 -3.42
CA LYS A 4 19.52 -15.10 -2.66
C LYS A 4 18.73 -13.84 -3.02
N LYS A 5 18.52 -13.58 -4.32
CA LYS A 5 17.74 -12.41 -4.81
C LYS A 5 16.26 -12.41 -4.43
N LEU A 6 15.72 -13.52 -3.95
CA LEU A 6 14.33 -13.66 -3.48
C LEU A 6 14.24 -13.77 -1.96
N ASP A 7 15.37 -13.71 -1.26
CA ASP A 7 15.41 -13.74 0.20
C ASP A 7 14.94 -12.40 0.76
N PRO A 8 13.85 -12.38 1.56
CA PRO A 8 13.33 -11.14 2.14
C PRO A 8 14.28 -10.43 3.10
N ALA A 9 15.26 -11.13 3.64
CA ALA A 9 16.28 -10.59 4.54
C ALA A 9 17.39 -9.84 3.79
N GLU A 10 17.53 -10.04 2.48
CA GLU A 10 18.58 -9.42 1.68
C GLU A 10 18.04 -8.22 0.88
N THR A 11 18.86 -7.18 0.83
CA THR A 11 18.58 -6.01 -0.01
C THR A 11 19.05 -6.29 -1.44
N PRO A 12 18.22 -6.14 -2.48
CA PRO A 12 18.64 -6.27 -3.88
C PRO A 12 19.82 -5.32 -4.22
N GLU A 13 20.71 -5.73 -5.14
CA GLU A 13 21.96 -5.00 -5.44
C GLU A 13 21.75 -3.52 -5.85
N ASN A 14 20.68 -3.19 -6.55
CA ASN A 14 20.37 -1.82 -7.00
C ASN A 14 19.25 -1.16 -6.19
N CYS A 15 18.94 -1.68 -5.01
CA CYS A 15 17.87 -1.20 -4.17
C CYS A 15 18.36 -0.06 -3.27
N GLN A 16 17.70 1.07 -3.34
CA GLN A 16 17.73 2.08 -2.30
C GLN A 16 16.57 1.82 -1.34
N PRO A 17 16.80 1.26 -0.14
CA PRO A 17 15.71 0.93 0.77
C PRO A 17 14.94 2.18 1.21
N ILE A 18 13.61 2.10 1.20
CA ILE A 18 12.72 3.11 1.76
C ILE A 18 11.95 2.57 2.96
N ILE A 19 11.69 1.26 2.99
CA ILE A 19 11.19 0.52 4.14
C ILE A 19 12.11 -0.67 4.37
N THR A 20 12.55 -0.87 5.61
CA THR A 20 13.27 -2.06 6.03
C THR A 20 12.65 -2.60 7.32
N VAL A 21 12.25 -3.86 7.28
CA VAL A 21 11.71 -4.60 8.43
C VAL A 21 12.67 -5.74 8.74
N ARG A 22 13.14 -5.83 10.00
CA ARG A 22 14.08 -6.87 10.44
C ARG A 22 13.58 -7.59 11.66
N ASN A 23 13.54 -8.92 11.57
CA ASN A 23 13.18 -9.84 12.67
C ASN A 23 11.89 -9.44 13.39
N LEU A 24 10.89 -8.95 12.64
CA LEU A 24 9.63 -8.48 13.21
C LEU A 24 8.86 -9.63 13.85
N LYS A 25 8.45 -9.41 15.10
CA LYS A 25 7.53 -10.28 15.84
C LYS A 25 6.32 -9.50 16.28
N ASN A 26 5.15 -9.94 15.84
CA ASN A 26 3.85 -9.45 16.30
C ASN A 26 3.09 -10.60 16.98
N ALA A 27 2.66 -10.36 18.19
CA ALA A 27 1.82 -11.29 18.94
C ALA A 27 0.69 -10.53 19.64
N PHE A 28 -0.43 -11.21 19.88
CA PHE A 28 -1.63 -10.67 20.51
C PHE A 28 -2.15 -11.63 21.59
N GLY A 29 -3.00 -11.11 22.47
CA GLY A 29 -3.59 -11.84 23.60
C GLY A 29 -2.72 -11.77 24.84
N ASP A 30 -3.27 -12.29 25.95
CA ASP A 30 -2.56 -12.37 27.21
C ASP A 30 -1.32 -13.26 27.02
N GLU A 31 -0.15 -12.75 27.39
CA GLU A 31 1.16 -13.43 27.28
C GLU A 31 1.60 -13.75 25.81
N GLY A 32 1.08 -13.04 24.77
CA GLY A 32 1.52 -13.23 23.38
C GLY A 32 1.13 -14.57 22.76
N GLN A 33 0.02 -15.15 23.18
CA GLN A 33 -0.41 -16.51 22.77
C GLN A 33 -0.68 -16.63 21.27
N GLN A 34 -1.12 -15.55 20.61
CA GLN A 34 -1.40 -15.55 19.16
C GLN A 34 -0.28 -14.85 18.39
N VAL A 35 0.74 -15.57 18.00
CA VAL A 35 1.85 -15.07 17.17
C VAL A 35 1.40 -14.94 15.72
N ILE A 36 1.41 -13.73 15.20
CA ILE A 36 1.06 -13.40 13.80
C ILE A 36 2.30 -13.35 12.92
N HIS A 37 3.36 -12.65 13.37
CA HIS A 37 4.65 -12.63 12.69
C HIS A 37 5.74 -13.12 13.65
N ASP A 38 6.70 -13.88 13.11
CA ASP A 38 7.81 -14.44 13.87
C ASP A 38 9.11 -14.42 13.07
N GLY A 39 9.94 -13.40 13.31
CA GLY A 39 11.18 -13.17 12.58
C GLY A 39 10.95 -12.77 11.12
N LEU A 40 9.93 -11.91 10.86
CA LEU A 40 9.62 -11.42 9.52
C LEU A 40 10.64 -10.38 9.09
N ASN A 41 11.14 -10.53 7.85
CA ASN A 41 12.02 -9.58 7.20
C ASN A 41 11.38 -9.10 5.89
N LEU A 42 11.59 -7.83 5.54
CA LEU A 42 11.12 -7.26 4.28
C LEU A 42 11.90 -6.00 3.94
N THR A 43 12.31 -5.87 2.67
CA THR A 43 12.88 -4.63 2.13
C THR A 43 12.05 -4.13 0.95
N VAL A 44 11.62 -2.86 1.01
CA VAL A 44 10.96 -2.13 -0.08
C VAL A 44 11.93 -1.12 -0.65
N CYS A 45 12.08 -1.12 -1.98
CA CYS A 45 12.99 -0.23 -2.69
C CYS A 45 12.27 1.06 -3.12
N ARG A 46 13.02 2.17 -3.13
CA ARG A 46 12.49 3.46 -3.59
C ARG A 46 12.03 3.36 -5.04
N GLY A 47 10.88 3.96 -5.34
CA GLY A 47 10.31 4.05 -6.68
C GLY A 47 9.66 2.77 -7.20
N GLU A 48 9.55 1.69 -6.40
CA GLU A 48 8.81 0.48 -6.82
C GLU A 48 7.36 0.47 -6.34
N ILE A 49 6.55 -0.33 -6.98
CA ILE A 49 5.25 -0.82 -6.48
C ILE A 49 5.47 -2.23 -5.96
N LEU A 50 5.55 -2.38 -4.64
CA LEU A 50 5.64 -3.69 -4.00
C LEU A 50 4.24 -4.18 -3.62
N GLY A 51 3.80 -5.29 -4.23
CA GLY A 51 2.59 -6.01 -3.82
C GLY A 51 2.87 -6.91 -2.61
N VAL A 52 1.94 -7.01 -1.67
CA VAL A 52 2.01 -7.95 -0.53
C VAL A 52 0.81 -8.87 -0.58
N VAL A 53 1.08 -10.15 -0.76
CA VAL A 53 0.07 -11.21 -0.85
C VAL A 53 0.21 -12.24 0.26
N GLY A 54 -0.84 -13.01 0.48
CA GLY A 54 -0.87 -14.08 1.47
C GLY A 54 -2.29 -14.51 1.76
N GLY A 55 -2.48 -15.67 2.35
CA GLY A 55 -3.78 -16.19 2.75
C GLY A 55 -4.55 -15.25 3.70
N SER A 56 -5.83 -15.51 3.89
CA SER A 56 -6.60 -14.79 4.92
C SER A 56 -6.01 -15.04 6.31
N GLY A 57 -5.90 -13.99 7.11
CA GLY A 57 -5.38 -14.10 8.47
C GLY A 57 -3.84 -14.20 8.60
N THR A 58 -3.07 -14.16 7.50
CA THR A 58 -1.59 -14.22 7.56
C THR A 58 -0.92 -12.97 8.16
N GLY A 59 -1.70 -11.90 8.43
CA GLY A 59 -1.18 -10.71 9.09
C GLY A 59 -0.80 -9.56 8.16
N LYS A 60 -1.19 -9.54 6.88
CA LYS A 60 -0.87 -8.43 5.94
C LYS A 60 -1.21 -7.06 6.51
N SER A 61 -2.43 -6.86 7.01
CA SER A 61 -2.84 -5.57 7.61
C SER A 61 -2.13 -5.30 8.96
N VAL A 62 -1.72 -6.34 9.70
CA VAL A 62 -0.90 -6.20 10.91
C VAL A 62 0.49 -5.70 10.54
N LEU A 63 1.10 -6.25 9.48
CA LEU A 63 2.39 -5.78 8.96
C LEU A 63 2.31 -4.30 8.57
N LEU A 64 1.30 -3.93 7.77
CA LEU A 64 1.07 -2.54 7.39
C LEU A 64 0.95 -1.63 8.63
N ARG A 65 0.09 -2.00 9.59
CA ARG A 65 -0.11 -1.22 10.82
C ARG A 65 1.17 -1.08 11.64
N SER A 66 2.02 -2.11 11.65
CA SER A 66 3.32 -2.03 12.32
C SER A 66 4.26 -1.06 11.60
N ILE A 67 4.32 -1.10 10.27
CA ILE A 67 5.17 -0.21 9.46
C ILE A 67 4.77 1.26 9.66
N ILE A 68 3.48 1.57 9.65
CA ILE A 68 2.98 2.95 9.82
C ILE A 68 2.90 3.40 11.29
N GLY A 69 3.30 2.54 12.24
CA GLY A 69 3.34 2.85 13.67
C GLY A 69 1.99 2.86 14.38
N LEU A 70 0.95 2.21 13.81
CA LEU A 70 -0.36 2.00 14.45
C LEU A 70 -0.41 0.73 15.32
N GLN A 71 0.59 -0.14 15.20
CA GLN A 71 0.76 -1.35 15.97
C GLN A 71 2.22 -1.45 16.42
N THR A 72 2.44 -1.50 17.73
CA THR A 72 3.78 -1.73 18.28
C THR A 72 4.10 -3.22 18.22
N PRO A 73 5.19 -3.63 17.55
CA PRO A 73 5.63 -5.02 17.54
C PRO A 73 6.21 -5.42 18.90
N GLU A 74 6.19 -6.71 19.19
CA GLU A 74 6.83 -7.27 20.40
C GLU A 74 8.37 -7.20 20.29
N HIS A 75 8.90 -7.50 19.09
CA HIS A 75 10.33 -7.44 18.78
C HIS A 75 10.55 -7.05 17.32
N GLY A 76 11.77 -6.64 17.01
CA GLY A 76 12.22 -6.32 15.66
C GLY A 76 12.40 -4.82 15.45
N GLU A 77 12.88 -4.51 14.27
CA GLU A 77 13.16 -3.14 13.82
C GLU A 77 12.34 -2.82 12.58
N ILE A 78 11.82 -1.61 12.52
CA ILE A 78 11.12 -1.06 11.37
C ILE A 78 11.73 0.31 11.06
N GLU A 79 12.36 0.42 9.91
CA GLU A 79 12.92 1.66 9.40
C GLU A 79 12.08 2.11 8.20
N VAL A 80 11.60 3.34 8.21
CA VAL A 80 10.84 3.95 7.12
C VAL A 80 11.46 5.30 6.79
N LEU A 81 11.80 5.54 5.52
CA LEU A 81 12.42 6.78 5.06
C LEU A 81 13.73 7.12 5.81
N GLY A 82 14.49 6.10 6.24
CA GLY A 82 15.73 6.23 7.00
C GLY A 82 15.56 6.44 8.51
N GLU A 83 14.34 6.30 9.02
CA GLU A 83 14.01 6.57 10.42
C GLU A 83 13.39 5.33 11.09
N ASN A 84 13.90 4.96 12.27
CA ASN A 84 13.32 3.86 13.05
C ASN A 84 11.94 4.25 13.59
N MET A 85 10.93 3.41 13.34
CA MET A 85 9.55 3.66 13.75
C MET A 85 9.17 3.04 15.11
N VAL A 86 9.93 2.05 15.58
CA VAL A 86 9.62 1.33 16.81
C VAL A 86 10.00 2.16 18.02
N GLY A 87 9.05 2.35 18.95
CA GLY A 87 9.26 3.06 20.20
C GLY A 87 9.24 4.59 20.11
N ARG A 88 8.89 5.17 18.96
CA ARG A 88 8.72 6.63 18.80
C ARG A 88 7.41 7.11 19.42
N THR A 89 7.46 8.30 19.97
CA THR A 89 6.28 9.07 20.36
C THR A 89 5.54 9.62 19.14
N GLU A 90 4.29 10.03 19.31
CA GLU A 90 3.49 10.67 18.25
C GLU A 90 4.20 11.90 17.65
N ASP A 91 4.79 12.75 18.50
CA ASP A 91 5.47 13.98 18.06
C ASP A 91 6.74 13.68 17.24
N GLU A 92 7.52 12.68 17.65
CA GLU A 92 8.72 12.25 16.93
C GLU A 92 8.38 11.63 15.56
N ALA A 93 7.25 10.92 15.47
CA ALA A 93 6.78 10.30 14.23
C ALA A 93 6.12 11.30 13.27
N LYS A 94 5.66 12.47 13.76
CA LYS A 94 4.88 13.44 12.97
C LYS A 94 5.59 13.87 11.69
N ASN A 95 6.88 14.20 11.75
CA ASN A 95 7.66 14.64 10.60
C ASN A 95 7.85 13.55 9.54
N ILE A 96 7.88 12.29 9.95
CA ILE A 96 7.98 11.16 9.03
C ILE A 96 6.62 10.88 8.41
N ARG A 97 5.56 10.89 9.22
CA ARG A 97 4.19 10.58 8.78
C ARG A 97 3.67 11.51 7.70
N ARG A 98 4.08 12.78 7.67
CA ARG A 98 3.71 13.70 6.59
C ARG A 98 4.28 13.31 5.23
N ARG A 99 5.32 12.44 5.19
CA ARG A 99 6.01 12.00 3.97
C ARG A 99 5.38 10.74 3.36
N TRP A 100 4.31 10.21 3.96
CA TRP A 100 3.54 9.12 3.39
C TRP A 100 2.05 9.39 3.38
N GLY A 101 1.35 8.75 2.45
CA GLY A 101 -0.11 8.72 2.39
C GLY A 101 -0.63 7.31 2.62
N ILE A 102 -1.86 7.21 3.12
CA ILE A 102 -2.50 5.92 3.38
C ILE A 102 -3.91 5.91 2.80
N LEU A 103 -4.19 4.89 1.98
CA LEU A 103 -5.53 4.54 1.53
C LEU A 103 -5.93 3.22 2.19
N PHE A 104 -6.84 3.29 3.15
CA PHE A 104 -7.43 2.10 3.79
C PHE A 104 -8.53 1.48 2.92
N GLN A 105 -8.82 0.21 3.15
CA GLN A 105 -9.73 -0.62 2.37
C GLN A 105 -11.09 0.03 2.04
N ASN A 106 -11.69 0.79 2.97
CA ASN A 106 -12.98 1.47 2.77
C ASN A 106 -12.83 2.98 2.52
N GLY A 107 -11.65 3.46 2.09
CA GLY A 107 -11.35 4.87 1.91
C GLY A 107 -11.17 5.63 3.22
N ALA A 108 -11.79 5.20 4.31
CA ALA A 108 -11.77 5.80 5.66
C ALA A 108 -12.01 7.32 5.66
N LEU A 109 -12.93 7.80 4.82
CA LEU A 109 -13.33 9.20 4.79
C LEU A 109 -14.16 9.56 6.02
N PHE A 110 -14.00 10.79 6.50
CA PHE A 110 -14.89 11.35 7.51
C PHE A 110 -16.25 11.59 6.88
N SER A 111 -17.30 10.90 7.34
CA SER A 111 -18.63 10.91 6.76
C SER A 111 -19.35 12.26 6.88
N THR A 112 -18.95 13.09 7.85
CA THR A 112 -19.49 14.42 8.14
C THR A 112 -18.79 15.55 7.37
N LEU A 113 -17.73 15.22 6.63
CA LEU A 113 -16.96 16.16 5.83
C LEU A 113 -17.18 15.89 4.33
N THR A 114 -17.16 16.94 3.53
CA THR A 114 -17.17 16.85 2.07
C THR A 114 -15.87 16.20 1.56
N VAL A 115 -15.79 15.87 0.28
CA VAL A 115 -14.56 15.36 -0.34
C VAL A 115 -13.44 16.38 -0.22
N ALA A 116 -13.69 17.65 -0.48
CA ALA A 116 -12.70 18.71 -0.34
C ALA A 116 -12.19 18.81 1.10
N GLU A 117 -13.09 18.90 2.07
CA GLU A 117 -12.73 18.95 3.48
C GLU A 117 -11.95 17.70 3.94
N ASN A 118 -12.28 16.50 3.43
CA ASN A 118 -11.50 15.29 3.71
C ASN A 118 -10.07 15.40 3.21
N VAL A 119 -9.84 16.00 2.04
CA VAL A 119 -8.51 16.22 1.48
C VAL A 119 -7.74 17.30 2.26
N GLU A 120 -8.45 18.30 2.76
CA GLU A 120 -7.88 19.39 3.55
C GLU A 120 -7.43 18.98 4.97
N VAL A 121 -8.06 17.95 5.57
CA VAL A 121 -7.73 17.51 6.93
C VAL A 121 -6.21 17.37 7.17
N PRO A 122 -5.46 16.57 6.41
CA PRO A 122 -4.02 16.44 6.64
C PRO A 122 -3.27 17.75 6.38
N ILE A 123 -3.72 18.59 5.42
CA ILE A 123 -3.07 19.87 5.12
C ILE A 123 -3.24 20.83 6.31
N ARG A 124 -4.43 20.95 6.87
CA ARG A 124 -4.71 21.81 8.03
C ARG A 124 -3.92 21.38 9.27
N GLU A 125 -3.71 20.07 9.46
CA GLU A 125 -2.94 19.54 10.58
C GLU A 125 -1.48 19.97 10.54
N TYR A 126 -0.85 19.96 9.37
CA TYR A 126 0.57 20.32 9.23
C TYR A 126 0.80 21.80 8.90
N PHE A 127 -0.20 22.48 8.33
CA PHE A 127 -0.13 23.88 7.92
C PHE A 127 -1.34 24.66 8.47
N PRO A 128 -1.46 24.82 9.81
CA PRO A 128 -2.68 25.39 10.43
C PRO A 128 -2.93 26.84 10.08
N TYR A 129 -1.96 27.56 9.51
CA TYR A 129 -2.06 28.98 9.10
C TYR A 129 -2.18 29.16 7.59
N ILE A 130 -2.46 28.10 6.83
CA ILE A 130 -2.66 28.20 5.38
C ILE A 130 -3.90 29.05 5.08
N GLN A 131 -3.80 29.92 4.06
CA GLN A 131 -4.95 30.73 3.62
C GLN A 131 -6.06 29.83 3.05
N PRO A 132 -7.33 30.08 3.37
CA PRO A 132 -8.45 29.25 2.93
C PRO A 132 -8.48 29.06 1.41
N GLU A 133 -8.30 30.13 0.65
CA GLU A 133 -8.35 30.11 -0.82
C GLU A 133 -7.28 29.20 -1.41
N LEU A 134 -6.05 29.24 -0.86
CA LEU A 134 -4.96 28.35 -1.28
C LEU A 134 -5.24 26.90 -0.90
N LEU A 135 -5.84 26.67 0.26
CA LEU A 135 -6.23 25.32 0.71
C LEU A 135 -7.27 24.71 -0.23
N ASP A 136 -8.29 25.48 -0.62
CA ASP A 136 -9.32 25.04 -1.58
C ASP A 136 -8.72 24.71 -2.95
N GLU A 137 -7.77 25.52 -3.43
CA GLU A 137 -7.05 25.26 -4.69
C GLU A 137 -6.24 23.96 -4.61
N ILE A 138 -5.49 23.75 -3.52
CA ILE A 138 -4.72 22.51 -3.31
C ILE A 138 -5.67 21.32 -3.24
N ALA A 139 -6.77 21.39 -2.48
CA ALA A 139 -7.75 20.32 -2.37
C ALA A 139 -8.33 19.98 -3.75
N SER A 140 -8.73 20.97 -4.53
CA SER A 140 -9.25 20.79 -5.89
C SER A 140 -8.25 20.12 -6.82
N TYR A 141 -6.97 20.51 -6.74
CA TYR A 141 -5.90 19.88 -7.49
C TYR A 141 -5.69 18.39 -7.10
N LYS A 142 -5.68 18.08 -5.80
CA LYS A 142 -5.55 16.70 -5.31
C LYS A 142 -6.74 15.82 -5.66
N ILE A 143 -7.96 16.38 -5.66
CA ILE A 143 -9.18 15.73 -6.12
C ILE A 143 -9.05 15.34 -7.60
N ALA A 144 -8.59 16.26 -8.43
CA ALA A 144 -8.32 15.97 -9.84
C ALA A 144 -7.23 14.93 -10.04
N MET A 145 -6.14 14.96 -9.24
CA MET A 145 -5.09 13.92 -9.23
C MET A 145 -5.64 12.55 -8.85
N GLY A 146 -6.61 12.47 -7.93
CA GLY A 146 -7.34 11.24 -7.59
C GLY A 146 -8.27 10.74 -8.71
N GLY A 147 -8.38 11.47 -9.80
CA GLY A 147 -9.21 11.12 -10.96
C GLY A 147 -10.71 11.37 -10.72
N LEU A 148 -11.05 12.27 -9.82
CA LEU A 148 -12.43 12.71 -9.58
C LEU A 148 -12.76 13.94 -10.45
N PRO A 149 -14.05 14.10 -10.86
CA PRO A 149 -14.49 15.28 -11.54
C PRO A 149 -14.55 16.49 -10.57
N PRO A 150 -14.49 17.73 -11.07
CA PRO A 150 -14.48 18.94 -10.23
C PRO A 150 -15.70 19.08 -9.32
N ASP A 151 -16.86 18.60 -9.74
CA ASP A 151 -18.11 18.63 -8.97
C ASP A 151 -18.13 17.60 -7.81
N ALA A 152 -17.09 16.80 -7.64
CA ALA A 152 -16.99 15.88 -6.50
C ALA A 152 -16.60 16.58 -5.21
N GLY A 153 -15.88 17.70 -5.26
CA GLY A 153 -15.37 18.41 -4.08
C GLY A 153 -16.41 18.70 -3.02
N PRO A 154 -17.56 19.32 -3.35
CA PRO A 154 -18.61 19.65 -2.39
C PRO A 154 -19.48 18.47 -1.94
N LYS A 155 -19.33 17.26 -2.52
CA LYS A 155 -20.15 16.09 -2.15
C LYS A 155 -19.65 15.45 -0.84
N TYR A 156 -20.61 14.87 -0.11
CA TYR A 156 -20.31 14.02 1.04
C TYR A 156 -20.02 12.58 0.60
N PRO A 157 -19.28 11.78 1.40
CA PRO A 157 -18.99 10.38 1.09
C PRO A 157 -20.24 9.53 0.78
N SER A 158 -21.38 9.84 1.39
CA SER A 158 -22.67 9.15 1.15
C SER A 158 -23.26 9.39 -0.23
N GLU A 159 -22.80 10.42 -0.96
CA GLU A 159 -23.26 10.79 -2.30
C GLU A 159 -22.34 10.20 -3.41
N LEU A 160 -21.28 9.47 -3.00
CA LEU A 160 -20.29 8.94 -3.91
C LEU A 160 -20.55 7.46 -4.23
N SER A 161 -20.19 7.05 -5.45
CA SER A 161 -20.05 5.63 -5.75
C SER A 161 -18.84 5.03 -5.01
N GLY A 162 -18.78 3.69 -4.86
CA GLY A 162 -17.65 3.02 -4.19
C GLY A 162 -16.30 3.38 -4.81
N GLY A 163 -16.23 3.46 -6.15
CA GLY A 163 -15.02 3.88 -6.86
C GLY A 163 -14.66 5.34 -6.59
N MET A 164 -15.65 6.25 -6.48
CA MET A 164 -15.39 7.64 -6.12
C MET A 164 -14.89 7.77 -4.66
N VAL A 165 -15.41 6.97 -3.73
CA VAL A 165 -14.90 6.93 -2.34
C VAL A 165 -13.43 6.55 -2.29
N LYS A 166 -13.01 5.53 -3.08
CA LYS A 166 -11.60 5.11 -3.20
C LYS A 166 -10.74 6.24 -3.77
N ARG A 167 -11.20 6.91 -4.82
CA ARG A 167 -10.51 8.05 -5.45
C ARG A 167 -10.38 9.25 -4.51
N ALA A 168 -11.41 9.55 -3.71
CA ALA A 168 -11.37 10.60 -2.69
C ALA A 168 -10.38 10.25 -1.57
N GLY A 169 -10.37 8.98 -1.12
CA GLY A 169 -9.37 8.47 -0.18
C GLY A 169 -7.94 8.58 -0.71
N LEU A 170 -7.74 8.30 -2.02
CA LEU A 170 -6.45 8.47 -2.69
C LEU A 170 -6.06 9.97 -2.76
N ALA A 171 -6.98 10.85 -3.12
CA ALA A 171 -6.74 12.31 -3.14
C ALA A 171 -6.28 12.82 -1.77
N ARG A 172 -6.92 12.37 -0.69
CA ARG A 172 -6.51 12.66 0.68
C ARG A 172 -5.12 12.09 1.00
N ALA A 173 -4.84 10.86 0.59
CA ALA A 173 -3.52 10.25 0.79
C ALA A 173 -2.39 11.01 0.07
N LEU A 174 -2.69 11.67 -1.04
CA LEU A 174 -1.76 12.50 -1.82
C LEU A 174 -1.66 13.96 -1.33
N ALA A 175 -2.44 14.36 -0.32
CA ALA A 175 -2.61 15.76 0.07
C ALA A 175 -1.31 16.48 0.47
N LEU A 176 -0.36 15.75 1.06
CA LEU A 176 0.93 16.28 1.55
C LEU A 176 2.11 15.99 0.62
N ASP A 177 1.88 15.65 -0.65
CA ASP A 177 2.93 15.24 -1.60
C ASP A 177 3.87 14.17 -1.03
N PRO A 178 3.34 12.99 -0.69
CA PRO A 178 4.11 11.93 -0.05
C PRO A 178 5.18 11.35 -0.98
N GLU A 179 6.23 10.77 -0.40
CA GLU A 179 7.22 9.93 -1.11
C GLU A 179 6.80 8.45 -1.13
N LEU A 180 5.96 8.06 -0.17
CA LEU A 180 5.53 6.68 0.04
C LEU A 180 4.00 6.61 0.17
N LEU A 181 3.39 5.68 -0.54
CA LEU A 181 1.96 5.48 -0.53
C LEU A 181 1.64 4.05 -0.06
N PHE A 182 0.84 3.93 0.98
CA PHE A 182 0.31 2.68 1.48
C PHE A 182 -1.11 2.47 0.99
N LEU A 183 -1.38 1.33 0.35
CA LEU A 183 -2.68 0.97 -0.19
C LEU A 183 -3.13 -0.37 0.39
N ASP A 184 -4.22 -0.38 1.15
CA ASP A 184 -4.81 -1.60 1.71
C ASP A 184 -6.07 -1.96 0.93
N GLU A 185 -5.98 -3.00 0.08
CA GLU A 185 -7.06 -3.51 -0.77
C GLU A 185 -7.77 -2.39 -1.59
N PRO A 186 -7.01 -1.61 -2.40
CA PRO A 186 -7.54 -0.40 -3.03
C PRO A 186 -8.65 -0.68 -4.04
N THR A 187 -8.61 -1.81 -4.75
CA THR A 187 -9.59 -2.21 -5.77
C THR A 187 -10.74 -3.07 -5.23
N ALA A 188 -10.68 -3.47 -3.95
CA ALA A 188 -11.72 -4.32 -3.36
C ALA A 188 -13.11 -3.70 -3.46
N GLY A 189 -14.07 -4.48 -3.99
CA GLY A 189 -15.45 -4.05 -4.17
C GLY A 189 -15.71 -3.18 -5.40
N LEU A 190 -14.73 -2.95 -6.26
CA LEU A 190 -14.91 -2.34 -7.57
C LEU A 190 -15.27 -3.40 -8.61
N ASP A 191 -16.00 -2.98 -9.66
CA ASP A 191 -16.12 -3.80 -10.85
C ASP A 191 -14.77 -3.88 -11.61
N PRO A 192 -14.57 -4.87 -12.49
CA PRO A 192 -13.27 -5.07 -13.15
C PRO A 192 -12.77 -3.86 -13.96
N ILE A 193 -13.68 -3.11 -14.61
CA ILE A 193 -13.32 -1.93 -15.41
C ILE A 193 -12.85 -0.80 -14.50
N ALA A 194 -13.58 -0.54 -13.41
CA ALA A 194 -13.21 0.46 -12.44
C ALA A 194 -11.91 0.10 -11.69
N ALA A 195 -11.68 -1.18 -11.38
CA ALA A 195 -10.45 -1.69 -10.78
C ALA A 195 -9.25 -1.44 -11.70
N ALA A 196 -9.34 -1.88 -12.96
CA ALA A 196 -8.27 -1.64 -13.95
C ALA A 196 -7.97 -0.15 -14.15
N ALA A 197 -9.00 0.69 -14.22
CA ALA A 197 -8.82 2.14 -14.32
C ALA A 197 -8.16 2.76 -13.07
N PHE A 198 -8.43 2.20 -11.89
CA PHE A 198 -7.79 2.62 -10.64
C PHE A 198 -6.32 2.19 -10.59
N ASP A 199 -6.00 0.97 -11.01
CA ASP A 199 -4.64 0.46 -11.12
C ASP A 199 -3.79 1.31 -12.06
N GLN A 200 -4.32 1.66 -13.25
CA GLN A 200 -3.63 2.55 -14.18
C GLN A 200 -3.42 3.95 -13.61
N LEU A 201 -4.36 4.47 -12.82
CA LEU A 201 -4.19 5.73 -12.09
C LEU A 201 -3.02 5.63 -11.10
N ILE A 202 -2.97 4.58 -10.27
CA ILE A 202 -1.87 4.36 -9.30
C ILE A 202 -0.53 4.28 -10.02
N LYS A 203 -0.42 3.45 -11.08
CA LYS A 203 0.82 3.30 -11.87
C LYS A 203 1.24 4.61 -12.53
N GLY A 204 0.28 5.38 -13.03
CA GLY A 204 0.54 6.70 -13.62
C GLY A 204 1.04 7.73 -12.59
N LEU A 205 0.46 7.75 -11.39
CA LEU A 205 0.89 8.60 -10.29
C LEU A 205 2.28 8.21 -9.80
N GLN A 206 2.52 6.91 -9.59
CA GLN A 206 3.82 6.39 -9.17
C GLN A 206 4.93 6.88 -10.10
N LYS A 207 4.76 6.73 -11.41
CA LYS A 207 5.78 7.15 -12.41
C LYS A 207 5.98 8.67 -12.48
N ARG A 208 4.90 9.45 -12.38
CA ARG A 208 4.96 10.92 -12.55
C ARG A 208 5.48 11.64 -11.30
N LEU A 209 5.24 11.07 -10.13
CA LEU A 209 5.57 11.66 -8.84
C LEU A 209 6.75 10.96 -8.15
N ASP A 210 7.36 9.96 -8.81
CA ASP A 210 8.44 9.13 -8.26
C ASP A 210 8.05 8.50 -6.89
N LEU A 211 6.79 8.05 -6.79
CA LEU A 211 6.28 7.45 -5.56
C LEU A 211 6.82 6.03 -5.37
N THR A 212 7.01 5.65 -4.13
CA THR A 212 7.08 4.24 -3.75
C THR A 212 5.69 3.80 -3.27
N VAL A 213 5.24 2.63 -3.67
CA VAL A 213 3.92 2.12 -3.31
C VAL A 213 4.05 0.77 -2.60
N PHE A 214 3.51 0.71 -1.38
CA PHE A 214 3.32 -0.53 -0.63
C PHE A 214 1.85 -0.93 -0.74
N LEU A 215 1.56 -2.01 -1.47
CA LEU A 215 0.21 -2.42 -1.84
C LEU A 215 -0.14 -3.76 -1.22
N ILE A 216 -1.17 -3.81 -0.40
CA ILE A 216 -1.79 -5.07 0.02
C ILE A 216 -2.96 -5.35 -0.92
N THR A 217 -2.96 -6.52 -1.54
CA THR A 217 -4.09 -6.98 -2.35
C THR A 217 -4.13 -8.51 -2.44
N HIS A 218 -5.30 -9.04 -2.75
CA HIS A 218 -5.50 -10.43 -3.15
C HIS A 218 -5.93 -10.55 -4.63
N ASP A 219 -5.97 -9.43 -5.33
CA ASP A 219 -6.34 -9.34 -6.75
C ASP A 219 -5.11 -9.61 -7.64
N LEU A 220 -5.15 -10.73 -8.36
CA LEU A 220 -4.08 -11.16 -9.24
C LEU A 220 -3.92 -10.26 -10.46
N ASP A 221 -5.03 -9.72 -10.98
CA ASP A 221 -4.99 -8.78 -12.11
C ASP A 221 -4.24 -7.51 -11.74
N THR A 222 -4.52 -6.94 -10.55
CA THR A 222 -3.77 -5.80 -10.00
C THR A 222 -2.28 -6.12 -9.86
N LEU A 223 -1.92 -7.30 -9.32
CA LEU A 223 -0.51 -7.69 -9.16
C LEU A 223 0.23 -7.74 -10.49
N HIS A 224 -0.37 -8.37 -11.51
CA HIS A 224 0.23 -8.42 -12.86
C HIS A 224 0.30 -7.06 -13.54
N ALA A 225 -0.74 -6.22 -13.36
CA ALA A 225 -0.85 -4.95 -14.06
C ALA A 225 0.14 -3.88 -13.56
N ILE A 226 0.36 -3.80 -12.24
CA ILE A 226 1.07 -2.65 -11.69
C ILE A 226 2.26 -2.97 -10.79
N CYS A 227 2.36 -4.16 -10.18
CA CYS A 227 3.45 -4.46 -9.25
C CYS A 227 4.77 -4.76 -9.96
N ASP A 228 5.85 -4.18 -9.46
CA ASP A 228 7.21 -4.47 -9.92
C ASP A 228 7.75 -5.74 -9.24
N ARG A 229 7.47 -5.89 -7.94
CA ARG A 229 7.79 -7.06 -7.14
C ARG A 229 6.62 -7.42 -6.24
N VAL A 230 6.56 -8.68 -5.83
CA VAL A 230 5.54 -9.19 -4.90
C VAL A 230 6.22 -9.90 -3.74
N ALA A 231 5.83 -9.54 -2.51
CA ALA A 231 6.19 -10.19 -1.27
C ALA A 231 5.11 -11.21 -0.88
N VAL A 232 5.49 -12.45 -0.66
CA VAL A 232 4.59 -13.55 -0.28
C VAL A 232 4.66 -13.77 1.22
N LEU A 233 3.55 -13.52 1.91
CA LEU A 233 3.41 -13.69 3.36
C LEU A 233 2.75 -15.03 3.67
N ALA A 234 3.52 -15.96 4.20
CA ALA A 234 3.07 -17.27 4.67
C ALA A 234 3.91 -17.70 5.89
N ASP A 235 3.44 -18.67 6.64
CA ASP A 235 4.15 -19.24 7.80
C ASP A 235 4.68 -18.18 8.77
N LYS A 236 3.87 -17.11 9.01
CA LYS A 236 4.20 -15.98 9.88
C LYS A 236 5.39 -15.13 9.41
N LYS A 237 5.86 -15.30 8.19
CA LYS A 237 7.02 -14.61 7.59
C LYS A 237 6.72 -14.18 6.17
N VAL A 238 7.53 -13.27 5.66
CA VAL A 238 7.66 -13.13 4.20
C VAL A 238 8.58 -14.26 3.75
N ILE A 239 8.07 -15.16 2.92
CA ILE A 239 8.81 -16.36 2.48
C ILE A 239 9.61 -16.13 1.20
N ALA A 240 9.20 -15.16 0.37
CA ALA A 240 9.93 -14.75 -0.84
C ALA A 240 9.50 -13.36 -1.28
N VAL A 241 10.41 -12.63 -1.95
CA VAL A 241 10.14 -11.35 -2.62
C VAL A 241 10.77 -11.36 -4.00
N GLY A 242 9.99 -11.10 -5.04
CA GLY A 242 10.51 -11.08 -6.41
C GLY A 242 9.45 -10.68 -7.42
N THR A 243 9.81 -10.67 -8.70
CA THR A 243 8.85 -10.56 -9.79
C THR A 243 7.96 -11.80 -9.86
N ILE A 244 6.77 -11.70 -10.44
CA ILE A 244 5.86 -12.86 -10.55
C ILE A 244 6.53 -14.04 -11.27
N PRO A 245 7.26 -13.87 -12.40
CA PRO A 245 7.99 -14.98 -13.02
C PRO A 245 9.04 -15.62 -12.11
N GLU A 246 9.74 -14.83 -11.30
CA GLU A 246 10.72 -15.36 -10.33
C GLU A 246 10.05 -16.17 -9.23
N LEU A 247 8.91 -15.69 -8.70
CA LEU A 247 8.14 -16.40 -7.69
C LEU A 247 7.59 -17.72 -8.23
N LEU A 248 7.10 -17.74 -9.47
CA LEU A 248 6.61 -18.94 -10.15
C LEU A 248 7.71 -20.01 -10.37
N ALA A 249 8.97 -19.60 -10.43
CA ALA A 249 10.09 -20.53 -10.52
C ALA A 249 10.43 -21.24 -9.18
N LEU A 250 9.83 -20.81 -8.06
CA LEU A 250 10.00 -21.46 -6.76
C LEU A 250 9.08 -22.67 -6.63
N ASP A 251 9.64 -23.79 -6.18
CA ASP A 251 8.87 -25.01 -5.83
C ASP A 251 8.27 -24.86 -4.42
N HIS A 252 7.30 -23.95 -4.28
CA HIS A 252 6.59 -23.71 -3.02
C HIS A 252 5.09 -23.91 -3.21
N PRO A 253 4.45 -24.87 -2.49
CA PRO A 253 3.05 -25.27 -2.75
C PRO A 253 2.06 -24.09 -2.76
N TRP A 254 2.16 -23.19 -1.78
CA TRP A 254 1.27 -22.02 -1.69
C TRP A 254 1.46 -21.07 -2.87
N ILE A 255 2.70 -20.81 -3.29
CA ILE A 255 3.01 -19.91 -4.43
C ILE A 255 2.45 -20.52 -5.72
N GLN A 256 2.68 -21.81 -5.95
CA GLN A 256 2.18 -22.53 -7.12
C GLN A 256 0.66 -22.54 -7.17
N GLU A 257 -0.01 -22.80 -6.04
CA GLU A 257 -1.46 -22.78 -5.96
C GLU A 257 -2.04 -21.40 -6.20
N TYR A 258 -1.43 -20.36 -5.61
CA TYR A 258 -1.91 -18.98 -5.69
C TYR A 258 -1.78 -18.40 -7.10
N PHE A 259 -0.59 -18.48 -7.72
CA PHE A 259 -0.34 -17.90 -9.04
C PHE A 259 -0.71 -18.81 -10.21
N ASN A 260 -0.58 -20.15 -10.11
CA ASN A 260 -0.92 -21.11 -11.15
C ASN A 260 -2.30 -21.74 -10.99
N GLY A 261 -3.06 -21.37 -9.97
CA GLY A 261 -4.44 -21.77 -9.80
C GLY A 261 -5.34 -21.25 -10.95
N PRO A 262 -6.61 -21.66 -11.02
CA PRO A 262 -7.50 -21.27 -12.12
C PRO A 262 -7.60 -19.75 -12.31
N ARG A 263 -7.65 -18.98 -11.23
CA ARG A 263 -7.69 -17.51 -11.27
C ARG A 263 -6.36 -16.90 -11.70
N GLY A 264 -5.24 -17.45 -11.24
CA GLY A 264 -3.89 -16.96 -11.59
C GLY A 264 -3.60 -17.13 -13.08
N ARG A 265 -3.98 -18.26 -13.68
CA ARG A 265 -3.83 -18.50 -15.13
C ARG A 265 -4.65 -17.54 -15.97
N THR A 266 -5.87 -17.21 -15.55
CA THR A 266 -6.73 -16.25 -16.25
C THR A 266 -6.13 -14.85 -16.21
N ALA A 267 -5.64 -14.41 -15.05
CA ALA A 267 -4.98 -13.10 -14.89
C ALA A 267 -3.71 -12.98 -15.75
N ALA A 268 -2.86 -14.02 -15.77
CA ALA A 268 -1.66 -14.04 -16.59
C ALA A 268 -1.97 -13.95 -18.09
N GLN A 269 -2.95 -14.71 -18.59
CA GLN A 269 -3.38 -14.67 -20.00
C GLN A 269 -3.93 -13.30 -20.40
N SER A 270 -4.80 -12.72 -19.58
CA SER A 270 -5.38 -11.39 -19.82
C SER A 270 -4.27 -10.30 -19.91
N TYR A 271 -3.22 -10.41 -19.10
CA TYR A 271 -2.09 -9.48 -19.14
C TYR A 271 -1.24 -9.64 -20.41
N GLU A 272 -0.94 -10.88 -20.82
CA GLU A 272 -0.17 -11.16 -22.05
C GLU A 272 -0.91 -10.69 -23.30
N GLU A 273 -2.22 -10.89 -23.40
CA GLU A 273 -3.06 -10.43 -24.50
C GLU A 273 -3.15 -8.90 -24.56
N GLY A 274 -3.21 -8.21 -23.41
CA GLY A 274 -3.26 -6.76 -23.31
C GLY A 274 -1.93 -6.05 -23.65
N VAL A 275 -0.79 -6.73 -23.52
CA VAL A 275 0.54 -6.19 -23.87
C VAL A 275 0.82 -6.32 -25.37
N THR A 276 0.13 -7.23 -26.08
CA THR A 276 0.29 -7.50 -27.52
C THR A 276 -0.68 -6.72 -28.41
N ALA A 277 -1.62 -5.97 -27.83
CA ALA A 277 -2.59 -5.12 -28.52
C ALA A 277 -2.24 -3.64 -28.38
#